data_8ede6dd933de13fb1f16d36da6e5e2af
#
_entry.id   8ede6dd933de13fb1f16d36da6e5e2af
#
_cell.length_a   1.000
_cell.length_b   1.000
_cell.length_c   1.000
_cell.angle_alpha   90.00
_cell.angle_beta   90.00
_cell.angle_gamma   90.00
#
_symmetry.space_group_name_H-M   'P 1'
#
loop_
_entity.id
_entity.type
_entity.pdbx_description
1 polymer ?
#
loop_
_entity_poly.entity_id
_entity_poly.type
_entity_poly.pdbx_seq_one_letter_code
_entity_poly.pdbx_strand_id
1 'polypeptide(L)'
;MFIFPAIIRPLLAVWLLIFVACGAAHSQAAGLPFDTVFKGRKQFDTLVAQADKWKGLPIGQRVAEVGRAMTGTRYRSFTLEIDDHIEAPSVNLTGLDCWTFFESSLAFARMLDEPKDNWTPQTMLKYIELDRYRSGSCTGSYLSRLHYLEDWLHDNDRRGLVRDLTRDLGGVPAAHNAVEMTRGWKSYRYMRQNPDLRAGIARMEARVASEPLYYIPKSQVPGIESRLQSGDIIGICSHDGRLIGTAHVGLAYRTSDGTLHFMHASAPHNYGKVVLDQRLSDYLFHFRSDAGIIVGRPLK
;
A
#
# COMPACT_ATOMS: atom_id res chain seq x y z
N MET A 1 28.86 -60.99 -55.19
CA MET A 1 29.19 -60.14 -54.02
C MET A 1 28.52 -58.80 -54.30
N PHE A 2 27.27 -58.67 -53.90
CA PHE A 2 26.43 -57.47 -54.19
C PHE A 2 26.34 -56.64 -52.94
N ILE A 3 26.75 -55.36 -53.01
CA ILE A 3 26.75 -54.41 -51.97
C ILE A 3 25.49 -53.58 -52.17
N PHE A 4 24.54 -53.59 -51.16
CA PHE A 4 23.39 -52.73 -51.15
C PHE A 4 23.73 -51.41 -50.38
N PRO A 5 23.35 -50.24 -50.88
CA PRO A 5 23.53 -49.01 -50.13
C PRO A 5 22.38 -48.81 -49.13
N ALA A 6 22.78 -48.40 -47.92
CA ALA A 6 21.84 -48.02 -46.82
C ALA A 6 21.14 -46.69 -47.11
N ILE A 7 19.82 -46.70 -47.09
CA ILE A 7 18.98 -45.50 -47.19
C ILE A 7 18.88 -44.87 -45.81
N ILE A 8 19.48 -43.68 -45.60
CA ILE A 8 19.33 -42.85 -44.42
C ILE A 8 18.05 -42.06 -44.59
N ARG A 9 17.05 -42.32 -43.74
CA ARG A 9 15.83 -41.48 -43.59
C ARG A 9 16.11 -40.35 -42.62
N PRO A 10 15.83 -39.10 -42.96
CA PRO A 10 15.89 -38.00 -41.97
C PRO A 10 14.70 -38.05 -41.03
N LEU A 11 14.96 -38.16 -39.74
CA LEU A 11 13.98 -37.91 -38.67
C LEU A 11 13.69 -36.41 -38.60
N LEU A 12 12.51 -36.02 -39.06
CA LEU A 12 11.93 -34.69 -38.81
C LEU A 12 11.54 -34.61 -37.33
N ALA A 13 12.36 -33.95 -36.52
CA ALA A 13 11.99 -33.60 -35.16
C ALA A 13 11.00 -32.44 -35.23
N VAL A 14 9.71 -32.74 -35.01
CA VAL A 14 8.67 -31.73 -34.81
C VAL A 14 8.82 -31.16 -33.40
N TRP A 15 9.38 -29.95 -33.28
CA TRP A 15 9.36 -29.19 -32.06
C TRP A 15 7.97 -28.63 -31.84
N LEU A 16 7.22 -29.24 -30.92
CA LEU A 16 5.95 -28.74 -30.43
C LEU A 16 6.28 -27.57 -29.46
N LEU A 17 6.20 -26.34 -29.97
CA LEU A 17 6.25 -25.15 -29.13
C LEU A 17 4.93 -25.08 -28.31
N ILE A 18 4.98 -25.57 -27.09
CA ILE A 18 3.92 -25.34 -26.10
C ILE A 18 4.04 -23.86 -25.67
N PHE A 19 3.24 -23.01 -26.30
CA PHE A 19 2.96 -21.69 -25.73
C PHE A 19 2.17 -21.91 -24.43
N VAL A 20 2.88 -21.91 -23.30
CA VAL A 20 2.25 -21.69 -22.01
C VAL A 20 1.81 -20.23 -22.01
N ALA A 21 0.58 -19.99 -22.41
CA ALA A 21 -0.10 -18.73 -22.12
C ALA A 21 -0.19 -18.62 -20.60
N CYS A 22 0.75 -17.88 -20.01
CA CYS A 22 0.67 -17.44 -18.65
C CYS A 22 -0.49 -16.44 -18.59
N GLY A 23 -1.71 -16.96 -18.58
CA GLY A 23 -2.92 -16.20 -18.27
C GLY A 23 -2.74 -15.72 -16.85
N ALA A 24 -2.45 -14.41 -16.67
CA ALA A 24 -2.62 -13.76 -15.40
C ALA A 24 -4.07 -14.04 -14.97
N ALA A 25 -4.25 -14.99 -14.05
CA ALA A 25 -5.53 -15.22 -13.40
C ALA A 25 -5.85 -13.91 -12.67
N HIS A 26 -6.68 -13.07 -13.30
CA HIS A 26 -7.32 -11.98 -12.59
C HIS A 26 -8.15 -12.66 -11.50
N SER A 27 -7.74 -12.48 -10.25
CA SER A 27 -8.56 -12.81 -9.10
C SER A 27 -9.86 -12.03 -9.27
N GLN A 28 -10.84 -12.63 -9.94
CA GLN A 28 -12.22 -12.20 -9.78
C GLN A 28 -12.48 -12.35 -8.29
N ALA A 29 -12.81 -11.24 -7.61
CA ALA A 29 -13.21 -11.24 -6.21
C ALA A 29 -14.27 -12.32 -6.02
N ALA A 30 -13.88 -13.49 -5.53
CA ALA A 30 -14.59 -14.75 -5.65
C ALA A 30 -16.05 -14.61 -5.19
N GLY A 31 -16.95 -14.31 -6.13
CA GLY A 31 -18.38 -14.24 -5.90
C GLY A 31 -18.95 -12.95 -5.29
N LEU A 32 -18.13 -11.93 -4.95
CA LEU A 32 -18.66 -10.65 -4.43
C LEU A 32 -19.19 -9.75 -5.56
N PRO A 33 -20.32 -9.05 -5.35
CA PRO A 33 -20.77 -8.00 -6.24
C PRO A 33 -19.71 -6.90 -6.38
N PHE A 34 -19.58 -6.33 -7.59
CA PHE A 34 -18.57 -5.28 -7.85
C PHE A 34 -18.72 -4.08 -6.91
N ASP A 35 -19.95 -3.68 -6.57
CA ASP A 35 -20.23 -2.58 -5.64
C ASP A 35 -19.80 -2.87 -4.19
N THR A 36 -19.49 -4.12 -3.86
CA THR A 36 -18.89 -4.47 -2.57
C THR A 36 -17.39 -4.18 -2.57
N VAL A 37 -16.69 -4.51 -3.66
CA VAL A 37 -15.24 -4.33 -3.77
C VAL A 37 -14.85 -2.92 -4.23
N PHE A 38 -15.72 -2.20 -4.94
CA PHE A 38 -15.44 -0.85 -5.40
C PHE A 38 -16.58 0.11 -5.07
N LYS A 39 -16.34 1.06 -4.16
CA LYS A 39 -17.29 2.10 -3.77
C LYS A 39 -16.76 3.48 -4.13
N GLY A 40 -17.64 4.35 -4.65
CA GLY A 40 -17.27 5.74 -4.97
C GLY A 40 -16.96 5.94 -6.45
N ARG A 41 -17.77 5.39 -7.34
CA ARG A 41 -17.63 5.59 -8.80
C ARG A 41 -17.58 7.06 -9.18
N LYS A 42 -18.45 7.90 -8.61
CA LYS A 42 -18.45 9.34 -8.87
C LYS A 42 -17.12 10.01 -8.48
N GLN A 43 -16.56 9.63 -7.33
CA GLN A 43 -15.27 10.14 -6.86
C GLN A 43 -14.14 9.69 -7.80
N PHE A 44 -14.16 8.44 -8.23
CA PHE A 44 -13.23 7.91 -9.20
C PHE A 44 -13.30 8.70 -10.52
N ASP A 45 -14.49 8.90 -11.07
CA ASP A 45 -14.67 9.65 -12.33
C ASP A 45 -14.21 11.11 -12.20
N THR A 46 -14.39 11.71 -11.01
CA THR A 46 -13.86 13.05 -10.70
C THR A 46 -12.33 13.11 -10.72
N LEU A 47 -11.65 12.06 -10.23
CA LEU A 47 -10.19 11.94 -10.29
C LEU A 47 -9.73 11.71 -11.74
N VAL A 48 -10.40 10.83 -12.49
CA VAL A 48 -10.09 10.55 -13.90
C VAL A 48 -10.21 11.82 -14.76
N ALA A 49 -11.20 12.66 -14.50
CA ALA A 49 -11.37 13.94 -15.21
C ALA A 49 -10.18 14.92 -15.04
N GLN A 50 -9.38 14.74 -13.99
CA GLN A 50 -8.19 15.54 -13.69
C GLN A 50 -6.88 14.84 -14.07
N ALA A 51 -6.91 13.56 -14.36
CA ALA A 51 -5.74 12.68 -14.49
C ALA A 51 -4.76 13.10 -15.59
N ASP A 52 -5.24 13.72 -16.68
CA ASP A 52 -4.38 14.23 -17.75
C ASP A 52 -3.38 15.29 -17.25
N LYS A 53 -3.69 15.98 -16.14
CA LYS A 53 -2.77 16.94 -15.50
C LYS A 53 -1.61 16.25 -14.77
N TRP A 54 -1.78 14.98 -14.39
CA TRP A 54 -0.85 14.26 -13.52
C TRP A 54 -0.06 13.17 -14.22
N LYS A 55 -0.60 12.56 -15.29
CA LYS A 55 -0.01 11.36 -15.92
C LYS A 55 1.46 11.53 -16.34
N GLY A 56 1.88 12.75 -16.71
CA GLY A 56 3.27 13.05 -17.10
C GLY A 56 4.21 13.38 -15.94
N LEU A 57 3.71 13.45 -14.70
CA LEU A 57 4.52 13.74 -13.53
C LEU A 57 5.28 12.49 -13.05
N PRO A 58 6.41 12.65 -12.35
CA PRO A 58 7.03 11.55 -11.60
C PRO A 58 6.04 10.91 -10.63
N ILE A 59 6.18 9.60 -10.39
CA ILE A 59 5.21 8.81 -9.61
C ILE A 59 4.91 9.43 -8.23
N GLY A 60 5.91 9.89 -7.49
CA GLY A 60 5.70 10.54 -6.20
C GLY A 60 4.82 11.79 -6.30
N GLN A 61 5.07 12.65 -7.30
CA GLN A 61 4.23 13.83 -7.54
C GLN A 61 2.81 13.43 -7.93
N ARG A 62 2.63 12.39 -8.75
CA ARG A 62 1.29 11.86 -9.08
C ARG A 62 0.54 11.42 -7.82
N VAL A 63 1.21 10.65 -6.96
CA VAL A 63 0.64 10.20 -5.67
C VAL A 63 0.20 11.38 -4.81
N ALA A 64 1.05 12.41 -4.70
CA ALA A 64 0.75 13.61 -3.93
C ALA A 64 -0.44 14.39 -4.50
N GLU A 65 -0.51 14.58 -5.82
CA GLU A 65 -1.60 15.32 -6.47
C GLU A 65 -2.94 14.56 -6.39
N VAL A 66 -2.92 13.23 -6.57
CA VAL A 66 -4.10 12.39 -6.37
C VAL A 66 -4.58 12.47 -4.92
N GLY A 67 -3.67 12.34 -3.94
CA GLY A 67 -3.98 12.52 -2.53
C GLY A 67 -4.56 13.90 -2.23
N ARG A 68 -3.98 14.96 -2.84
CA ARG A 68 -4.46 16.35 -2.71
C ARG A 68 -5.88 16.52 -3.26
N ALA A 69 -6.20 15.87 -4.37
CA ALA A 69 -7.54 15.88 -4.95
C ALA A 69 -8.59 15.15 -4.09
N MET A 70 -8.16 14.24 -3.21
CA MET A 70 -9.04 13.54 -2.26
C MET A 70 -9.22 14.30 -0.93
N THR A 71 -8.62 15.48 -0.74
CA THR A 71 -8.84 16.27 0.49
C THR A 71 -10.31 16.61 0.66
N GLY A 72 -10.77 16.56 1.93
CA GLY A 72 -12.18 16.74 2.28
C GLY A 72 -12.99 15.44 2.30
N THR A 73 -12.49 14.32 1.73
CA THR A 73 -13.14 13.01 1.87
C THR A 73 -13.22 12.64 3.34
N ARG A 74 -14.42 12.26 3.81
CA ARG A 74 -14.67 11.94 5.22
C ARG A 74 -13.82 10.75 5.68
N TYR A 75 -13.42 10.78 6.94
CA TYR A 75 -12.80 9.63 7.59
C TYR A 75 -13.82 8.51 7.79
N ARG A 76 -13.40 7.28 7.49
CA ARG A 76 -14.17 6.06 7.79
C ARG A 76 -13.19 4.93 8.10
N SER A 77 -13.23 4.42 9.33
CA SER A 77 -12.44 3.25 9.75
C SER A 77 -13.02 1.94 9.22
N PHE A 78 -12.19 0.91 9.21
CA PHE A 78 -12.53 -0.49 8.87
C PHE A 78 -13.12 -0.69 7.47
N THR A 79 -12.74 0.14 6.50
CA THR A 79 -13.23 0.01 5.12
C THR A 79 -12.55 -1.12 4.34
N LEU A 80 -11.49 -1.70 4.88
CA LEU A 80 -10.79 -2.87 4.29
C LEU A 80 -11.52 -4.20 4.51
N GLU A 81 -12.37 -4.29 5.54
CA GLU A 81 -13.12 -5.51 5.86
C GLU A 81 -14.48 -5.47 5.20
N ILE A 82 -14.51 -5.83 3.91
CA ILE A 82 -15.69 -5.71 3.03
C ILE A 82 -16.70 -6.83 3.21
N ASP A 83 -16.27 -7.98 3.70
CA ASP A 83 -17.07 -9.19 3.93
C ASP A 83 -16.61 -9.88 5.22
N ASP A 84 -17.39 -10.83 5.74
CA ASP A 84 -17.06 -11.58 6.95
C ASP A 84 -16.08 -12.73 6.71
N HIS A 85 -16.05 -13.28 5.48
CA HIS A 85 -15.32 -14.49 5.13
C HIS A 85 -14.52 -14.39 3.82
N ILE A 86 -14.73 -13.36 3.03
CA ILE A 86 -14.09 -13.19 1.73
C ILE A 86 -13.08 -12.04 1.80
N GLU A 87 -11.81 -12.35 1.56
CA GLU A 87 -10.75 -11.38 1.37
C GLU A 87 -10.58 -11.11 -0.13
N ALA A 88 -10.64 -9.82 -0.50
CA ALA A 88 -10.43 -9.41 -1.88
C ALA A 88 -9.88 -7.96 -1.95
N PRO A 89 -9.16 -7.61 -3.03
CA PRO A 89 -8.80 -6.23 -3.31
C PRO A 89 -10.03 -5.32 -3.32
N SER A 90 -9.97 -4.21 -2.59
CA SER A 90 -11.14 -3.33 -2.46
C SER A 90 -10.75 -1.86 -2.33
N VAL A 91 -11.64 -0.98 -2.79
CA VAL A 91 -11.52 0.48 -2.74
C VAL A 91 -12.83 1.09 -2.24
N ASN A 92 -12.73 2.07 -1.36
CA ASN A 92 -13.87 2.88 -0.95
C ASN A 92 -13.49 4.38 -0.97
N LEU A 93 -13.75 5.06 -2.09
CA LEU A 93 -13.47 6.49 -2.23
C LEU A 93 -14.54 7.41 -1.58
N THR A 94 -15.60 6.85 -0.98
CA THR A 94 -16.61 7.64 -0.26
C THR A 94 -16.24 7.90 1.19
N GLY A 95 -15.21 7.22 1.70
CA GLY A 95 -14.69 7.38 3.05
C GLY A 95 -13.40 6.60 3.21
N LEU A 96 -12.38 7.26 3.75
CA LEU A 96 -11.00 6.77 3.82
C LEU A 96 -10.51 6.81 5.27
N ASP A 97 -9.75 5.80 5.68
CA ASP A 97 -8.86 5.89 6.83
C ASP A 97 -7.42 6.22 6.35
N CYS A 98 -6.48 6.29 7.29
CA CYS A 98 -5.10 6.64 6.96
C CYS A 98 -4.46 5.63 6.00
N TRP A 99 -4.78 4.35 6.17
CA TRP A 99 -4.25 3.28 5.32
C TRP A 99 -4.83 3.32 3.90
N THR A 100 -6.15 3.33 3.80
CA THR A 100 -6.83 3.33 2.49
C THR A 100 -6.62 4.63 1.73
N PHE A 101 -6.32 5.73 2.41
CA PHE A 101 -5.96 6.99 1.78
C PHE A 101 -4.66 6.89 0.98
N PHE A 102 -3.55 6.46 1.63
CA PHE A 102 -2.27 6.40 0.91
C PHE A 102 -2.27 5.33 -0.18
N GLU A 103 -2.86 4.14 0.09
CA GLU A 103 -2.94 3.08 -0.91
C GLU A 103 -3.80 3.48 -2.12
N SER A 104 -4.95 4.14 -1.89
CA SER A 104 -5.78 4.63 -3.00
C SER A 104 -5.07 5.69 -3.82
N SER A 105 -4.30 6.59 -3.19
CA SER A 105 -3.48 7.58 -3.87
C SER A 105 -2.42 6.92 -4.75
N LEU A 106 -1.71 5.93 -4.21
CA LEU A 106 -0.65 5.20 -4.89
C LEU A 106 -1.21 4.36 -6.06
N ALA A 107 -2.26 3.57 -5.81
CA ALA A 107 -2.87 2.72 -6.83
C ALA A 107 -3.45 3.53 -7.99
N PHE A 108 -4.12 4.65 -7.71
CA PHE A 108 -4.61 5.55 -8.77
C PHE A 108 -3.44 6.16 -9.56
N ALA A 109 -2.39 6.61 -8.89
CA ALA A 109 -1.21 7.17 -9.54
C ALA A 109 -0.50 6.16 -10.46
N ARG A 110 -0.41 4.87 -10.05
CA ARG A 110 0.12 3.77 -10.88
C ARG A 110 -0.76 3.49 -12.09
N MET A 111 -2.08 3.51 -11.90
CA MET A 111 -3.04 3.31 -13.00
C MET A 111 -2.81 4.29 -14.16
N LEU A 112 -2.28 5.48 -13.91
CA LEU A 112 -2.01 6.48 -14.95
C LEU A 112 -0.85 6.11 -15.89
N ASP A 113 -0.09 5.07 -15.60
CA ASP A 113 0.89 4.49 -16.52
C ASP A 113 0.25 3.61 -17.60
N GLU A 114 -0.99 3.17 -17.39
CA GLU A 114 -1.76 2.43 -18.39
C GLU A 114 -2.28 3.36 -19.51
N PRO A 115 -2.59 2.83 -20.69
CA PRO A 115 -3.35 3.56 -21.70
C PRO A 115 -4.65 4.14 -21.12
N LYS A 116 -5.06 5.31 -21.58
CA LYS A 116 -6.21 6.05 -21.02
C LYS A 116 -7.51 5.24 -20.99
N ASP A 117 -7.72 4.40 -21.99
CA ASP A 117 -8.91 3.51 -22.06
C ASP A 117 -8.92 2.46 -20.94
N ASN A 118 -7.78 2.22 -20.30
CA ASN A 118 -7.61 1.33 -19.17
C ASN A 118 -7.69 2.05 -17.81
N TRP A 119 -7.98 3.35 -17.75
CA TRP A 119 -8.22 4.04 -16.48
C TRP A 119 -9.60 3.69 -15.94
N THR A 120 -9.68 2.52 -15.36
CA THR A 120 -10.93 1.90 -14.91
C THR A 120 -10.84 1.51 -13.43
N PRO A 121 -11.99 1.38 -12.74
CA PRO A 121 -12.01 0.83 -11.39
C PRO A 121 -11.34 -0.55 -11.28
N GLN A 122 -11.47 -1.40 -12.29
CA GLN A 122 -10.83 -2.72 -12.33
C GLN A 122 -9.30 -2.60 -12.35
N THR A 123 -8.78 -1.68 -13.15
CA THR A 123 -7.33 -1.42 -13.19
C THR A 123 -6.82 -0.83 -11.88
N MET A 124 -7.57 0.06 -11.24
CA MET A 124 -7.22 0.54 -9.90
C MET A 124 -7.20 -0.59 -8.87
N LEU A 125 -8.17 -1.52 -8.90
CA LEU A 125 -8.18 -2.70 -8.02
C LEU A 125 -6.97 -3.61 -8.25
N LYS A 126 -6.50 -3.78 -9.49
CA LYS A 126 -5.26 -4.49 -9.82
C LYS A 126 -4.05 -3.89 -9.11
N TYR A 127 -3.93 -2.55 -9.07
CA TYR A 127 -2.83 -1.88 -8.37
C TYR A 127 -2.99 -1.90 -6.85
N ILE A 128 -4.23 -1.88 -6.33
CA ILE A 128 -4.49 -2.17 -4.91
C ILE A 128 -4.03 -3.58 -4.55
N GLU A 129 -4.33 -4.58 -5.38
CA GLU A 129 -3.85 -5.95 -5.17
C GLU A 129 -2.33 -6.00 -5.13
N LEU A 130 -1.69 -5.38 -6.13
CA LEU A 130 -0.25 -5.32 -6.25
C LEU A 130 0.41 -4.76 -4.98
N ASP A 131 -0.10 -3.69 -4.40
CA ASP A 131 0.53 -2.99 -3.28
C ASP A 131 0.16 -3.60 -1.91
N ARG A 132 -1.09 -4.03 -1.73
CA ARG A 132 -1.68 -4.43 -0.44
C ARG A 132 -1.35 -5.85 -0.02
N TYR A 133 -1.12 -6.74 -0.98
CA TYR A 133 -0.98 -8.16 -0.69
C TYR A 133 0.47 -8.63 -0.83
N ARG A 134 0.81 -9.60 0.01
CA ARG A 134 2.15 -10.21 0.02
C ARG A 134 2.51 -10.76 -1.36
N SER A 135 3.69 -10.40 -1.81
CA SER A 135 4.18 -10.73 -3.14
C SER A 135 3.27 -10.25 -4.29
N GLY A 136 2.37 -9.29 -4.01
CA GLY A 136 1.51 -8.65 -5.00
C GLY A 136 0.30 -9.46 -5.42
N SER A 137 -0.12 -10.47 -4.66
CA SER A 137 -1.24 -11.34 -5.03
C SER A 137 -2.16 -11.64 -3.85
N CYS A 138 -3.46 -11.39 -4.04
CA CYS A 138 -4.51 -11.80 -3.12
C CYS A 138 -4.83 -13.28 -3.33
N THR A 139 -4.57 -14.10 -2.31
CA THR A 139 -4.87 -15.54 -2.36
C THR A 139 -6.30 -15.88 -1.90
N GLY A 140 -7.13 -14.87 -1.60
CA GLY A 140 -8.42 -15.04 -0.94
C GLY A 140 -8.31 -15.24 0.58
N SER A 141 -7.10 -15.37 1.10
CA SER A 141 -6.85 -15.49 2.54
C SER A 141 -6.58 -14.11 3.15
N TYR A 142 -7.20 -13.84 4.30
CA TYR A 142 -6.91 -12.66 5.13
C TYR A 142 -5.43 -12.54 5.49
N LEU A 143 -4.72 -13.67 5.62
CA LEU A 143 -3.28 -13.74 5.91
C LEU A 143 -2.39 -13.34 4.71
N SER A 144 -2.94 -13.21 3.51
CA SER A 144 -2.19 -12.70 2.36
C SER A 144 -2.08 -11.18 2.35
N ARG A 145 -2.93 -10.46 3.10
CA ARG A 145 -2.86 -9.01 3.24
C ARG A 145 -1.65 -8.60 4.09
N LEU A 146 -1.02 -7.51 3.73
CA LEU A 146 0.02 -6.85 4.52
C LEU A 146 -0.67 -5.95 5.55
N HIS A 147 -0.64 -6.35 6.82
CA HIS A 147 -1.42 -5.70 7.89
C HIS A 147 -0.65 -4.65 8.67
N TYR A 148 0.68 -4.66 8.58
CA TYR A 148 1.60 -3.75 9.27
C TYR A 148 2.36 -2.91 8.25
N LEU A 149 2.55 -1.62 8.50
CA LEU A 149 3.16 -0.71 7.52
C LEU A 149 4.64 -1.06 7.29
N GLU A 150 5.36 -1.48 8.32
CA GLU A 150 6.73 -1.97 8.22
C GLU A 150 6.83 -3.22 7.34
N ASP A 151 5.88 -4.15 7.46
CA ASP A 151 5.82 -5.35 6.62
C ASP A 151 5.41 -5.01 5.18
N TRP A 152 4.46 -4.06 5.03
CA TRP A 152 4.05 -3.52 3.74
C TRP A 152 5.23 -2.85 3.02
N LEU A 153 5.99 -2.02 3.74
CA LEU A 153 7.15 -1.32 3.21
C LEU A 153 8.24 -2.30 2.81
N HIS A 154 8.55 -3.27 3.66
CA HIS A 154 9.54 -4.31 3.38
C HIS A 154 9.20 -5.17 2.16
N ASP A 155 7.93 -5.65 2.03
CA ASP A 155 7.50 -6.45 0.88
C ASP A 155 7.54 -5.63 -0.42
N ASN A 156 7.06 -4.38 -0.39
CA ASN A 156 7.06 -3.51 -1.56
C ASN A 156 8.47 -3.05 -1.96
N ASP A 157 9.38 -2.84 -1.01
CA ASP A 157 10.79 -2.52 -1.27
C ASP A 157 11.49 -3.69 -1.99
N ARG A 158 11.34 -4.90 -1.46
CA ARG A 158 11.90 -6.12 -2.10
C ARG A 158 11.41 -6.35 -3.52
N ARG A 159 10.20 -5.92 -3.85
CA ARG A 159 9.63 -6.00 -5.20
C ARG A 159 10.00 -4.81 -6.10
N GLY A 160 10.74 -3.82 -5.57
CA GLY A 160 11.15 -2.62 -6.29
C GLY A 160 9.96 -1.72 -6.67
N LEU A 161 8.90 -1.72 -5.88
CA LEU A 161 7.71 -0.89 -6.07
C LEU A 161 7.77 0.39 -5.23
N VAL A 162 8.38 0.30 -4.06
CA VAL A 162 8.64 1.39 -3.12
C VAL A 162 10.05 1.20 -2.60
N ARG A 163 10.76 2.25 -2.28
CA ARG A 163 12.06 2.20 -1.61
C ARG A 163 11.92 2.63 -0.16
N ASP A 164 12.37 1.79 0.77
CA ASP A 164 12.53 2.20 2.17
C ASP A 164 13.73 3.14 2.29
N LEU A 165 13.47 4.40 2.58
CA LEU A 165 14.48 5.44 2.75
C LEU A 165 14.87 5.65 4.21
N THR A 166 14.22 4.96 5.15
CA THR A 166 14.35 5.26 6.58
C THR A 166 15.80 5.23 7.05
N ARG A 167 16.54 4.18 6.68
CA ARG A 167 17.97 4.07 7.05
C ARG A 167 18.84 5.11 6.33
N ASP A 168 18.61 5.31 5.03
CA ASP A 168 19.39 6.26 4.21
C ASP A 168 19.22 7.71 4.68
N LEU A 169 18.09 8.00 5.34
CA LEU A 169 17.79 9.32 5.92
C LEU A 169 18.33 9.49 7.36
N GLY A 170 19.02 8.49 7.89
CA GLY A 170 19.62 8.54 9.23
C GLY A 170 18.80 7.85 10.32
N GLY A 171 17.89 6.94 9.91
CA GLY A 171 17.09 6.15 10.84
C GLY A 171 17.94 5.30 11.78
N VAL A 172 17.50 5.20 13.03
CA VAL A 172 18.12 4.40 14.08
C VAL A 172 17.33 3.11 14.32
N PRO A 173 17.97 2.02 14.77
CA PRO A 173 17.25 0.79 15.10
C PRO A 173 16.30 1.01 16.29
N ALA A 174 15.13 0.38 16.22
CA ALA A 174 14.12 0.41 17.27
C ALA A 174 13.81 -1.00 17.79
N ALA A 175 13.60 -1.11 19.09
CA ALA A 175 12.90 -2.26 19.64
C ALA A 175 11.42 -2.12 19.30
N HIS A 176 10.85 -3.12 18.64
CA HIS A 176 9.46 -3.09 18.23
C HIS A 176 8.76 -4.42 18.51
N ASN A 177 7.45 -4.42 18.41
CA ASN A 177 6.61 -5.60 18.56
C ASN A 177 5.41 -5.45 17.64
N ALA A 178 4.96 -6.53 17.07
CA ALA A 178 3.73 -6.59 16.28
C ALA A 178 2.78 -7.55 17.00
N VAL A 179 1.79 -7.02 17.70
CA VAL A 179 0.83 -7.79 18.51
C VAL A 179 -0.58 -7.17 18.51
N GLU A 180 -0.77 -6.08 17.79
CA GLU A 180 -1.98 -5.26 17.84
C GLU A 180 -3.21 -6.05 17.39
N MET A 181 -3.08 -6.83 16.33
CA MET A 181 -4.19 -7.62 15.81
C MET A 181 -4.51 -8.80 16.72
N THR A 182 -3.50 -9.54 17.22
CA THR A 182 -3.70 -10.64 18.17
C THR A 182 -4.29 -10.11 19.47
N ARG A 183 -3.79 -8.99 20.00
CA ARG A 183 -4.28 -8.37 21.23
C ARG A 183 -5.68 -7.79 21.03
N GLY A 184 -5.91 -7.09 19.92
CA GLY A 184 -7.16 -6.40 19.58
C GLY A 184 -8.11 -7.20 18.68
N TRP A 185 -8.00 -8.52 18.56
CA TRP A 185 -8.72 -9.35 17.58
C TRP A 185 -10.24 -9.13 17.56
N LYS A 186 -10.84 -8.79 18.71
CA LYS A 186 -12.28 -8.50 18.83
C LYS A 186 -12.70 -7.22 18.07
N SER A 187 -11.79 -6.32 17.80
CA SER A 187 -12.07 -5.09 17.04
C SER A 187 -12.11 -5.32 15.53
N TYR A 188 -11.48 -6.40 15.05
CA TYR A 188 -11.46 -6.76 13.64
C TYR A 188 -12.64 -7.66 13.30
N ARG A 189 -13.55 -7.17 12.45
CA ARG A 189 -14.77 -7.88 12.06
C ARG A 189 -14.45 -9.25 11.47
N TYR A 190 -13.50 -9.30 10.54
CA TYR A 190 -13.09 -10.53 9.86
C TYR A 190 -12.54 -11.56 10.85
N MET A 191 -11.69 -11.16 11.81
CA MET A 191 -11.13 -12.06 12.80
C MET A 191 -12.18 -12.57 13.81
N ARG A 192 -13.20 -11.76 14.14
CA ARG A 192 -14.30 -12.20 15.00
C ARG A 192 -15.10 -13.33 14.37
N GLN A 193 -15.33 -13.25 13.05
CA GLN A 193 -16.11 -14.25 12.31
C GLN A 193 -15.27 -15.48 11.95
N ASN A 194 -13.93 -15.36 11.99
CA ASN A 194 -12.99 -16.42 11.63
C ASN A 194 -11.95 -16.63 12.74
N PRO A 195 -12.35 -17.20 13.91
CA PRO A 195 -11.47 -17.31 15.07
C PRO A 195 -10.22 -18.17 14.82
N ASP A 196 -10.27 -19.10 13.87
CA ASP A 196 -9.16 -19.97 13.51
C ASP A 196 -7.98 -19.20 12.88
N LEU A 197 -8.21 -17.97 12.37
CA LEU A 197 -7.16 -17.09 11.86
C LEU A 197 -6.20 -16.62 12.94
N ARG A 198 -6.60 -16.62 14.23
CA ARG A 198 -5.78 -16.06 15.33
C ARG A 198 -4.38 -16.65 15.38
N ALA A 199 -4.26 -17.97 15.22
CA ALA A 199 -2.95 -18.62 15.20
C ALA A 199 -2.10 -18.21 13.98
N GLY A 200 -2.73 -17.99 12.83
CA GLY A 200 -2.07 -17.49 11.62
C GLY A 200 -1.60 -16.05 11.78
N ILE A 201 -2.46 -15.19 12.34
CA ILE A 201 -2.10 -13.79 12.66
C ILE A 201 -0.95 -13.74 13.67
N ALA A 202 -0.99 -14.52 14.75
CA ALA A 202 0.10 -14.55 15.73
C ALA A 202 1.46 -14.96 15.09
N ARG A 203 1.45 -15.93 14.18
CA ARG A 203 2.67 -16.30 13.43
C ARG A 203 3.14 -15.18 12.50
N MET A 204 2.22 -14.50 11.83
CA MET A 204 2.54 -13.34 10.98
C MET A 204 3.14 -12.21 11.84
N GLU A 205 2.53 -11.87 12.97
CA GLU A 205 3.02 -10.86 13.90
C GLU A 205 4.41 -11.22 14.46
N ALA A 206 4.65 -12.48 14.84
CA ALA A 206 5.96 -12.94 15.29
C ALA A 206 7.04 -12.78 14.20
N ARG A 207 6.69 -13.02 12.92
CA ARG A 207 7.59 -12.77 11.80
C ARG A 207 7.86 -11.28 11.63
N VAL A 208 6.84 -10.42 11.64
CA VAL A 208 7.02 -8.96 11.55
C VAL A 208 7.91 -8.46 12.69
N ALA A 209 7.65 -8.89 13.93
CA ALA A 209 8.46 -8.52 15.09
C ALA A 209 9.91 -9.02 15.03
N SER A 210 10.21 -10.05 14.22
CA SER A 210 11.58 -10.56 14.05
C SER A 210 12.41 -9.77 13.02
N GLU A 211 11.77 -8.98 12.15
CA GLU A 211 12.45 -8.16 11.17
C GLU A 211 12.99 -6.87 11.82
N PRO A 212 14.18 -6.38 11.43
CA PRO A 212 14.71 -5.14 12.00
C PRO A 212 13.84 -3.93 11.63
N LEU A 213 13.38 -3.19 12.64
CA LEU A 213 12.73 -1.90 12.42
C LEU A 213 13.75 -0.77 12.61
N TYR A 214 13.76 0.18 11.67
CA TYR A 214 14.44 1.46 11.79
C TYR A 214 13.40 2.58 11.78
N TYR A 215 13.65 3.66 12.49
CA TYR A 215 12.83 4.87 12.45
C TYR A 215 13.69 6.12 12.58
N ILE A 216 13.23 7.24 12.06
CA ILE A 216 13.87 8.54 12.21
C ILE A 216 13.24 9.23 13.42
N PRO A 217 13.98 9.44 14.52
CA PRO A 217 13.44 10.13 15.69
C PRO A 217 12.87 11.51 15.33
N LYS A 218 11.74 11.91 15.95
CA LYS A 218 11.07 13.17 15.61
C LYS A 218 11.97 14.40 15.75
N SER A 219 12.95 14.37 16.66
CA SER A 219 13.94 15.44 16.83
C SER A 219 14.86 15.62 15.61
N GLN A 220 15.01 14.58 14.78
CA GLN A 220 15.85 14.62 13.58
C GLN A 220 15.06 15.00 12.31
N VAL A 221 13.73 14.88 12.34
CA VAL A 221 12.88 15.12 11.17
C VAL A 221 13.06 16.52 10.58
N PRO A 222 13.15 17.62 11.36
CA PRO A 222 13.39 18.94 10.79
C PRO A 222 14.64 19.01 9.91
N GLY A 223 15.69 18.28 10.28
CA GLY A 223 16.97 18.26 9.53
C GLY A 223 16.93 17.49 8.23
N ILE A 224 15.94 16.62 8.03
CA ILE A 224 15.84 15.78 6.82
C ILE A 224 14.65 16.14 5.90
N GLU A 225 13.79 17.08 6.29
CA GLU A 225 12.62 17.45 5.47
C GLU A 225 13.01 17.91 4.05
N SER A 226 14.18 18.55 3.86
CA SER A 226 14.66 18.94 2.54
C SER A 226 14.97 17.76 1.61
N ARG A 227 15.19 16.56 2.17
CA ARG A 227 15.46 15.32 1.44
C ARG A 227 14.19 14.54 1.11
N LEU A 228 13.06 14.85 1.78
CA LEU A 228 11.76 14.27 1.52
C LEU A 228 11.11 14.93 0.29
N GLN A 229 10.31 14.17 -0.43
CA GLN A 229 9.64 14.60 -1.66
C GLN A 229 8.13 14.46 -1.52
N SER A 230 7.37 15.24 -2.31
CA SER A 230 5.92 15.03 -2.43
C SER A 230 5.63 13.60 -2.89
N GLY A 231 4.70 12.94 -2.18
CA GLY A 231 4.31 11.56 -2.42
C GLY A 231 5.15 10.52 -1.68
N ASP A 232 6.18 10.90 -0.91
CA ASP A 232 6.80 9.99 0.03
C ASP A 232 5.72 9.54 1.05
N ILE A 233 5.65 8.23 1.29
CA ILE A 233 4.77 7.61 2.27
C ILE A 233 5.41 7.79 3.63
N ILE A 234 4.70 8.44 4.54
CA ILE A 234 5.18 8.76 5.89
C ILE A 234 4.41 7.96 6.92
N GLY A 235 5.05 6.95 7.49
CA GLY A 235 4.53 6.23 8.65
C GLY A 235 4.90 6.95 9.93
N ILE A 236 3.93 7.29 10.76
CA ILE A 236 4.15 7.89 12.07
C ILE A 236 4.37 6.76 13.08
N CYS A 237 5.53 6.75 13.69
CA CYS A 237 5.89 5.83 14.76
C CYS A 237 5.51 6.43 16.11
N SER A 238 4.93 5.63 16.99
CA SER A 238 4.57 6.01 18.35
C SER A 238 5.22 5.09 19.38
N HIS A 239 5.38 5.61 20.61
CA HIS A 239 5.84 4.84 21.75
C HIS A 239 4.74 3.93 22.31
N ASP A 240 5.05 2.65 22.52
CA ASP A 240 4.31 1.72 23.40
C ASP A 240 5.28 1.27 24.51
N GLY A 241 5.33 2.03 25.58
CA GLY A 241 6.36 1.87 26.60
C GLY A 241 7.77 2.12 26.06
N ARG A 242 8.59 1.07 25.98
CA ARG A 242 9.95 1.12 25.39
C ARG A 242 9.98 0.69 23.92
N LEU A 243 8.85 0.26 23.39
CA LEU A 243 8.74 -0.22 22.02
C LEU A 243 8.29 0.90 21.10
N ILE A 244 8.61 0.75 19.82
CA ILE A 244 8.17 1.62 18.73
C ILE A 244 7.26 0.81 17.82
N GLY A 245 6.12 1.37 17.47
CA GLY A 245 5.19 0.79 16.50
C GLY A 245 4.64 1.86 15.57
N THR A 246 4.22 1.47 14.37
CA THR A 246 3.59 2.38 13.41
C THR A 246 2.13 2.58 13.79
N ALA A 247 1.75 3.80 14.15
CA ALA A 247 0.40 4.14 14.63
C ALA A 247 -0.46 4.86 13.58
N HIS A 248 0.17 5.49 12.58
CA HIS A 248 -0.54 6.28 11.58
C HIS A 248 0.27 6.37 10.29
N VAL A 249 -0.38 6.72 9.18
CA VAL A 249 0.28 6.86 7.88
C VAL A 249 -0.37 7.97 7.06
N GLY A 250 0.41 8.59 6.20
CA GLY A 250 -0.02 9.58 5.22
C GLY A 250 1.05 9.81 4.17
N LEU A 251 0.97 10.94 3.50
CA LEU A 251 1.85 11.34 2.41
C LEU A 251 2.54 12.67 2.75
N ALA A 252 3.78 12.82 2.35
CA ALA A 252 4.44 14.10 2.32
C ALA A 252 3.90 14.94 1.14
N TYR A 253 3.66 16.22 1.36
CA TYR A 253 3.26 17.17 0.32
C TYR A 253 4.03 18.48 0.46
N ARG A 254 4.82 18.82 -0.54
CA ARG A 254 5.57 20.09 -0.56
C ARG A 254 4.77 21.14 -1.30
N THR A 255 4.45 22.22 -0.60
CA THR A 255 3.79 23.40 -1.15
C THR A 255 4.75 24.29 -1.94
N SER A 256 4.21 25.24 -2.69
CA SER A 256 4.99 26.16 -3.56
C SER A 256 5.97 27.06 -2.80
N ASP A 257 5.73 27.32 -1.52
CA ASP A 257 6.64 28.05 -0.62
C ASP A 257 7.79 27.18 -0.07
N GLY A 258 7.83 25.89 -0.46
CA GLY A 258 8.84 24.94 -0.05
C GLY A 258 8.55 24.20 1.26
N THR A 259 7.47 24.51 1.95
CA THR A 259 7.08 23.82 3.21
C THR A 259 6.62 22.39 2.94
N LEU A 260 7.15 21.43 3.70
CA LEU A 260 6.74 20.03 3.63
C LEU A 260 5.63 19.76 4.65
N HIS A 261 4.44 19.54 4.15
CA HIS A 261 3.24 19.23 4.93
C HIS A 261 3.00 17.72 5.07
N PHE A 262 2.31 17.33 6.14
CA PHE A 262 1.75 16.00 6.29
C PHE A 262 0.32 15.97 5.76
N MET A 263 0.04 15.09 4.79
CA MET A 263 -1.28 14.92 4.20
C MET A 263 -1.82 13.53 4.55
N HIS A 264 -2.96 13.48 5.24
CA HIS A 264 -3.49 12.22 5.77
C HIS A 264 -5.01 12.23 5.95
N ALA A 265 -5.60 11.04 6.07
CA ALA A 265 -6.97 10.93 6.56
C ALA A 265 -6.95 11.00 8.09
N SER A 266 -7.38 12.12 8.61
CA SER A 266 -7.38 12.43 10.04
C SER A 266 -8.62 11.87 10.73
N ALA A 267 -8.44 11.23 11.88
CA ALA A 267 -9.51 10.60 12.64
C ALA A 267 -10.57 11.62 13.15
N PRO A 268 -11.79 11.16 13.48
CA PRO A 268 -12.92 12.04 13.82
C PRO A 268 -12.68 12.94 15.03
N HIS A 269 -11.82 12.55 15.97
CA HIS A 269 -11.50 13.38 17.15
C HIS A 269 -10.62 14.59 16.80
N ASN A 270 -10.06 14.65 15.58
CA ASN A 270 -9.32 15.78 15.04
C ASN A 270 -10.15 16.44 13.91
N TYR A 271 -9.87 16.09 12.64
CA TYR A 271 -10.54 16.69 11.49
C TYR A 271 -11.68 15.84 10.90
N GLY A 272 -11.66 14.52 11.10
CA GLY A 272 -12.66 13.58 10.57
C GLY A 272 -12.68 13.46 9.04
N LYS A 273 -11.61 13.82 8.36
CA LYS A 273 -11.50 13.84 6.89
C LYS A 273 -10.03 13.82 6.43
N VAL A 274 -9.83 13.63 5.13
CA VAL A 274 -8.53 13.84 4.49
C VAL A 274 -8.17 15.33 4.53
N VAL A 275 -6.99 15.64 5.03
CA VAL A 275 -6.48 17.02 5.18
C VAL A 275 -5.04 17.13 4.69
N LEU A 276 -4.67 18.29 4.19
CA LEU A 276 -3.30 18.77 4.18
C LEU A 276 -3.09 19.47 5.53
N ASP A 277 -2.36 18.81 6.43
CA ASP A 277 -2.15 19.29 7.79
C ASP A 277 -0.94 20.24 7.85
N GLN A 278 -0.50 20.60 9.03
CA GLN A 278 0.64 21.46 9.27
C GLN A 278 1.94 20.86 8.71
N ARG A 279 3.04 21.59 8.81
CA ARG A 279 4.39 21.10 8.49
C ARG A 279 4.64 19.76 9.20
N LEU A 280 5.31 18.82 8.52
CA LEU A 280 5.50 17.45 9.04
C LEU A 280 6.15 17.42 10.44
N SER A 281 7.21 18.18 10.63
CA SER A 281 7.87 18.26 11.94
C SER A 281 6.98 18.85 13.03
N ASP A 282 6.18 19.89 12.71
CA ASP A 282 5.27 20.52 13.67
C ASP A 282 4.16 19.54 14.07
N TYR A 283 3.64 18.77 13.11
CA TYR A 283 2.70 17.68 13.35
C TYR A 283 3.23 16.68 14.37
N LEU A 284 4.46 16.20 14.19
CA LEU A 284 5.09 15.22 15.09
C LEU A 284 5.30 15.77 16.51
N PHE A 285 5.62 17.05 16.65
CA PHE A 285 5.79 17.68 17.96
C PHE A 285 4.47 17.99 18.67
N HIS A 286 3.39 18.09 17.91
CA HIS A 286 2.05 18.29 18.49
C HIS A 286 1.60 17.09 19.35
N PHE A 287 1.94 15.86 18.96
CA PHE A 287 1.56 14.66 19.69
C PHE A 287 2.74 14.11 20.51
N ARG A 288 2.55 14.01 21.83
CA ARG A 288 3.59 13.52 22.75
C ARG A 288 3.93 12.05 22.50
N SER A 289 2.95 11.24 22.10
CA SER A 289 3.13 9.81 21.78
C SER A 289 3.99 9.56 20.57
N ASP A 290 4.09 10.53 19.65
CA ASP A 290 4.83 10.32 18.41
C ASP A 290 6.34 10.28 18.70
N ALA A 291 6.96 9.19 18.22
CA ALA A 291 8.37 8.93 18.38
C ALA A 291 9.20 9.45 17.19
N GLY A 292 8.65 9.35 15.99
CA GLY A 292 9.31 9.69 14.74
C GLY A 292 8.60 9.12 13.52
N ILE A 293 9.35 8.84 12.47
CA ILE A 293 8.78 8.39 11.20
C ILE A 293 9.56 7.23 10.55
N ILE A 294 8.85 6.45 9.73
CA ILE A 294 9.43 5.63 8.65
C ILE A 294 9.04 6.23 7.30
N VAL A 295 9.85 6.01 6.28
CA VAL A 295 9.69 6.68 4.98
C VAL A 295 9.80 5.70 3.83
N GLY A 296 8.73 5.60 3.02
CA GLY A 296 8.71 4.86 1.77
C GLY A 296 8.59 5.80 0.57
N ARG A 297 9.42 5.62 -0.46
CA ARG A 297 9.34 6.38 -1.71
C ARG A 297 8.82 5.53 -2.85
N PRO A 298 7.66 5.83 -3.45
CA PRO A 298 7.19 5.14 -4.65
C PRO A 298 8.22 5.22 -5.79
N LEU A 299 8.50 4.09 -6.45
CA LEU A 299 9.46 4.00 -7.54
C LEU A 299 8.80 3.90 -8.92
N LYS A 300 7.62 3.33 -9.00
CA LYS A 300 6.82 3.12 -10.21
C LYS A 300 5.37 2.85 -9.84
#